data_ed0d21c265fe68c9c03b1646770f7a9e
#
_entry.id   ed0d21c265fe68c9c03b1646770f7a9e
#
_cell.length_a   1.000
_cell.length_b   1.000
_cell.length_c   1.000
_cell.angle_alpha   90.00
_cell.angle_beta   90.00
_cell.angle_gamma   90.00
#
_symmetry.space_group_name_H-M   'P 1'
#
loop_
_entity.id
_entity.type
_entity.pdbx_description
1 polymer ?
#
loop_
_entity_poly.entity_id
_entity_poly.type
_entity_poly.pdbx_seq_one_letter_code
_entity_poly.pdbx_strand_id
1 'polypeptide(L)'
;GVVLFAKTSKALARLNEMFRVGEVKKTYWAIVKNCPPAEEGELVNWLVRTEKQNKSYAYDTERTNAKKAVLHYKVIARSDNYYLLAIDLKTGRHHQIRCQLAKMGCPIKGDLKYGFPRSNPDGGISLHSRSAEFIHPVSKQPVSIVAPVPADSLWKAMEQMKR
;
A
#
# COMPACT_ATOMS: atom_id res chain seq x y z
N GLY A 1 -8.19 -7.25 -4.80
CA GLY A 1 -7.98 -6.77 -3.43
C GLY A 1 -9.25 -6.29 -2.75
N VAL A 2 -9.15 -5.85 -1.50
CA VAL A 2 -10.29 -5.35 -0.74
C VAL A 2 -10.63 -3.92 -1.15
N VAL A 3 -11.92 -3.70 -1.48
CA VAL A 3 -12.48 -2.36 -1.73
C VAL A 3 -13.76 -2.24 -0.91
N LEU A 4 -13.94 -1.12 -0.23
CA LEU A 4 -15.14 -0.86 0.58
C LEU A 4 -16.03 0.16 -0.11
N PHE A 5 -17.33 -0.16 -0.20
CA PHE A 5 -18.34 0.75 -0.75
C PHE A 5 -19.44 0.98 0.27
N ALA A 6 -19.83 2.24 0.44
CA ALA A 6 -21.01 2.58 1.22
C ALA A 6 -22.27 2.49 0.36
N LYS A 7 -23.33 1.89 0.89
CA LYS A 7 -24.61 1.76 0.19
C LYS A 7 -25.51 2.98 0.35
N THR A 8 -25.23 3.85 1.32
CA THR A 8 -26.01 5.06 1.61
C THR A 8 -25.08 6.23 1.83
N SER A 9 -25.60 7.46 1.64
CA SER A 9 -24.81 8.68 1.93
C SER A 9 -24.43 8.79 3.41
N LYS A 10 -25.29 8.32 4.31
CA LYS A 10 -24.99 8.29 5.76
C LYS A 10 -23.86 7.34 6.08
N ALA A 11 -23.86 6.14 5.48
CA ALA A 11 -22.77 5.17 5.63
C ALA A 11 -21.47 5.71 5.03
N LEU A 12 -21.54 6.40 3.89
CA LEU A 12 -20.38 7.01 3.25
C LEU A 12 -19.71 8.04 4.17
N ALA A 13 -20.51 8.93 4.78
CA ALA A 13 -19.99 9.93 5.70
C ALA A 13 -19.31 9.29 6.91
N ARG A 14 -19.90 8.23 7.46
CA ARG A 14 -19.33 7.48 8.59
C ARG A 14 -18.04 6.77 8.23
N LEU A 15 -18.00 6.10 7.07
CA LEU A 15 -16.78 5.44 6.60
C LEU A 15 -15.66 6.44 6.34
N ASN A 16 -15.97 7.57 5.70
CA ASN A 16 -14.98 8.62 5.45
C ASN A 16 -14.38 9.13 6.77
N GLU A 17 -15.20 9.33 7.79
CA GLU A 17 -14.73 9.74 9.12
C GLU A 17 -13.85 8.66 9.76
N MET A 18 -14.23 7.38 9.66
CA MET A 18 -13.45 6.27 10.18
C MET A 18 -12.07 6.19 9.51
N PHE A 19 -11.99 6.41 8.19
CA PHE A 19 -10.69 6.51 7.49
C PHE A 19 -9.89 7.71 7.97
N ARG A 20 -10.54 8.85 8.14
CA ARG A 20 -9.88 10.10 8.55
C ARG A 20 -9.23 9.97 9.93
N VAL A 21 -9.90 9.30 10.88
CA VAL A 21 -9.39 9.15 12.26
C VAL A 21 -8.59 7.86 12.48
N GLY A 22 -8.36 7.08 11.42
CA GLY A 22 -7.52 5.87 11.50
C GLY A 22 -8.19 4.65 12.10
N GLU A 23 -9.51 4.58 12.11
CA GLU A 23 -10.27 3.44 12.64
C GLU A 23 -10.39 2.27 11.65
N VAL A 24 -9.99 2.47 10.38
CA VAL A 24 -9.93 1.39 9.40
C VAL A 24 -8.47 1.00 9.22
N LYS A 25 -8.14 -0.23 9.63
CA LYS A 25 -6.80 -0.78 9.43
C LYS A 25 -6.76 -1.51 8.09
N LYS A 26 -6.00 -0.99 7.16
CA LYS A 26 -5.76 -1.62 5.86
C LYS A 26 -4.34 -2.14 5.78
N THR A 27 -4.20 -3.38 5.33
CA THR A 27 -2.90 -3.98 5.07
C THR A 27 -2.77 -4.22 3.57
N TYR A 28 -1.67 -3.73 3.01
CA TYR A 28 -1.30 -3.98 1.62
C TYR A 28 -0.12 -4.93 1.58
N TRP A 29 -0.06 -5.74 0.52
CA TRP A 29 1.12 -6.53 0.19
C TRP A 29 1.72 -6.00 -1.10
N ALA A 30 3.04 -5.88 -1.12
CA ALA A 30 3.78 -5.42 -2.29
C ALA A 30 4.96 -6.36 -2.55
N ILE A 31 5.23 -6.64 -3.81
CA ILE A 31 6.41 -7.39 -4.22
C ILE A 31 7.42 -6.41 -4.80
N VAL A 32 8.65 -6.45 -4.27
CA VAL A 32 9.77 -5.63 -4.72
C VAL A 32 10.95 -6.55 -5.06
N LYS A 33 11.84 -6.09 -5.92
CA LYS A 33 13.04 -6.85 -6.32
C LYS A 33 14.26 -6.46 -5.49
N ASN A 34 14.41 -5.17 -5.21
CA ASN A 34 15.53 -4.68 -4.44
C ASN A 34 15.34 -5.00 -2.96
N CYS A 35 16.43 -5.40 -2.30
CA CYS A 35 16.38 -5.69 -0.87
C CYS A 35 16.10 -4.41 -0.08
N PRO A 36 15.05 -4.39 0.76
CA PRO A 36 14.84 -3.26 1.67
C PRO A 36 16.03 -3.07 2.62
N PRO A 37 16.31 -1.83 3.05
CA PRO A 37 17.45 -1.55 3.93
C PRO A 37 17.34 -2.18 5.32
N ALA A 38 16.14 -2.58 5.74
CA ALA A 38 15.89 -3.27 7.00
C ALA A 38 14.73 -4.25 6.85
N GLU A 39 14.62 -5.22 7.76
CA GLU A 39 13.51 -6.21 7.79
C GLU A 39 12.17 -5.55 8.03
N GLU A 40 12.13 -4.45 8.76
CA GLU A 40 10.95 -3.60 8.94
C GLU A 40 11.38 -2.18 9.24
N GLY A 41 10.48 -1.24 9.01
CA GLY A 41 10.73 0.15 9.27
C GLY A 41 9.53 1.03 9.03
N GLU A 42 9.61 2.25 9.52
CA GLU A 42 8.64 3.30 9.28
C GLU A 42 9.20 4.26 8.24
N LEU A 43 8.40 4.56 7.22
CA LEU A 43 8.75 5.55 6.20
C LEU A 43 7.94 6.81 6.43
N VAL A 44 8.63 7.93 6.61
CA VAL A 44 8.04 9.25 6.77
C VAL A 44 8.57 10.15 5.66
N ASN A 45 7.67 10.65 4.84
CA ASN A 45 8.01 11.56 3.74
C ASN A 45 6.93 12.63 3.61
N TRP A 46 7.26 13.68 2.89
CA TRP A 46 6.32 14.73 2.49
C TRP A 46 6.09 14.60 0.98
N LEU A 47 4.83 14.34 0.60
CA LEU A 47 4.46 14.04 -0.79
C LEU A 47 3.81 15.23 -1.45
N VAL A 48 4.29 15.53 -2.66
CA VAL A 48 3.70 16.54 -3.56
C VAL A 48 3.12 15.80 -4.75
N ARG A 49 1.82 15.97 -4.99
CA ARG A 49 1.14 15.43 -6.17
C ARG A 49 1.27 16.40 -7.34
N THR A 50 1.71 15.87 -8.47
CA THR A 50 1.72 16.59 -9.75
C THR A 50 0.57 16.05 -10.61
N GLU A 51 -0.53 16.78 -10.68
CA GLU A 51 -1.73 16.33 -11.41
C GLU A 51 -1.46 16.14 -12.90
N LYS A 52 -0.67 17.03 -13.49
CA LYS A 52 -0.30 16.96 -14.90
C LYS A 52 0.37 15.64 -15.28
N GLN A 53 1.19 15.08 -14.37
CA GLN A 53 1.87 13.81 -14.57
C GLN A 53 1.13 12.64 -13.92
N ASN A 54 0.08 12.90 -13.15
CA ASN A 54 -0.58 11.92 -12.29
C ASN A 54 0.44 11.12 -11.48
N LYS A 55 1.35 11.83 -10.82
CA LYS A 55 2.47 11.26 -10.08
C LYS A 55 2.73 12.05 -8.81
N SER A 56 3.18 11.36 -7.77
CA SER A 56 3.62 11.97 -6.51
C SER A 56 5.14 11.92 -6.39
N TYR A 57 5.71 12.91 -5.72
CA TYR A 57 7.13 12.99 -5.41
C TYR A 57 7.31 13.04 -3.90
N ALA A 58 8.24 12.26 -3.39
CA ALA A 58 8.52 12.15 -1.96
C ALA A 58 9.77 12.95 -1.58
N TYR A 59 9.65 13.73 -0.53
CA TYR A 59 10.76 14.52 0.05
C TYR A 59 10.98 14.12 1.50
N ASP A 60 12.21 14.22 1.96
CA ASP A 60 12.57 13.83 3.33
C ASP A 60 12.25 14.89 4.37
N THR A 61 11.99 16.12 3.93
CA THR A 61 11.67 17.25 4.80
C THR A 61 10.38 17.93 4.35
N GLU A 62 9.71 18.58 5.31
CA GLU A 62 8.53 19.37 5.03
C GLU A 62 8.78 20.46 4.00
N ARG A 63 7.82 20.68 3.12
CA ARG A 63 7.88 21.74 2.11
C ARG A 63 6.48 22.19 1.70
N THR A 64 6.41 23.35 1.04
CA THR A 64 5.15 23.94 0.57
C THR A 64 4.39 22.95 -0.34
N ASN A 65 3.07 22.87 -0.14
CA ASN A 65 2.16 22.00 -0.88
C ASN A 65 2.43 20.50 -0.73
N ALA A 66 3.24 20.11 0.25
CA ALA A 66 3.49 18.71 0.56
C ALA A 66 2.62 18.24 1.72
N LYS A 67 2.20 16.99 1.65
CA LYS A 67 1.45 16.32 2.72
C LYS A 67 2.30 15.25 3.36
N LYS A 68 2.35 15.25 4.68
CA LYS A 68 3.07 14.22 5.43
C LYS A 68 2.44 12.86 5.18
N ALA A 69 3.26 11.87 4.85
CA ALA A 69 2.87 10.49 4.57
C ALA A 69 3.68 9.55 5.44
N VAL A 70 2.98 8.67 6.13
CA VAL A 70 3.59 7.69 7.05
C VAL A 70 3.06 6.31 6.73
N LEU A 71 3.97 5.35 6.56
CA LEU A 71 3.65 3.94 6.48
C LEU A 71 4.67 3.12 7.27
N HIS A 72 4.26 1.93 7.69
CA HIS A 72 5.14 0.93 8.25
C HIS A 72 5.21 -0.25 7.27
N TYR A 73 6.42 -0.78 7.04
CA TYR A 73 6.58 -1.99 6.24
C TYR A 73 7.31 -3.07 7.03
N LYS A 74 7.05 -4.32 6.66
CA LYS A 74 7.76 -5.48 7.18
C LYS A 74 7.96 -6.48 6.05
N VAL A 75 9.18 -7.00 5.91
CA VAL A 75 9.48 -8.11 4.99
C VAL A 75 8.91 -9.39 5.60
N ILE A 76 7.94 -10.01 4.93
CA ILE A 76 7.27 -11.22 5.43
C ILE A 76 7.59 -12.49 4.62
N ALA A 77 8.20 -12.33 3.46
CA ALA A 77 8.68 -13.46 2.66
C ALA A 77 9.79 -12.99 1.73
N ARG A 78 10.65 -13.91 1.33
CA ARG A 78 11.69 -13.65 0.33
C ARG A 78 11.90 -14.89 -0.53
N SER A 79 12.18 -14.67 -1.80
CA SER A 79 12.62 -15.67 -2.75
C SER A 79 14.04 -15.32 -3.23
N ASP A 80 14.56 -16.06 -4.21
CA ASP A 80 15.88 -15.77 -4.76
C ASP A 80 15.97 -14.37 -5.38
N ASN A 81 14.85 -13.86 -5.93
CA ASN A 81 14.84 -12.62 -6.70
C ASN A 81 13.90 -11.54 -6.16
N TYR A 82 13.05 -11.86 -5.19
CA TYR A 82 11.97 -10.94 -4.77
C TYR A 82 11.75 -10.96 -3.27
N TYR A 83 11.13 -9.87 -2.77
CA TYR A 83 10.73 -9.69 -1.39
C TYR A 83 9.25 -9.35 -1.34
N LEU A 84 8.53 -9.96 -0.40
CA LEU A 84 7.13 -9.62 -0.11
C LEU A 84 7.10 -8.73 1.13
N LEU A 85 6.51 -7.56 0.98
CA LEU A 85 6.35 -6.59 2.08
C LEU A 85 4.89 -6.53 2.51
N ALA A 86 4.65 -6.61 3.80
CA ALA A 86 3.38 -6.23 4.40
C ALA A 86 3.45 -4.75 4.79
N ILE A 87 2.47 -3.97 4.39
CA ILE A 87 2.47 -2.52 4.54
C ILE A 87 1.23 -2.08 5.32
N ASP A 88 1.47 -1.36 6.41
CA ASP A 88 0.44 -0.73 7.22
C ASP A 88 0.47 0.77 6.96
N LEU A 89 -0.59 1.28 6.32
CA LEU A 89 -0.70 2.71 6.03
C LEU A 89 -1.20 3.47 7.26
N LYS A 90 -0.46 4.48 7.68
CA LYS A 90 -0.90 5.44 8.71
C LYS A 90 -1.60 6.63 8.07
N THR A 91 -1.30 6.94 6.82
CA THR A 91 -1.93 7.97 5.99
C THR A 91 -2.29 7.38 4.64
N GLY A 92 -3.17 8.04 3.87
CA GLY A 92 -3.61 7.56 2.56
C GLY A 92 -3.41 8.60 1.46
N ARG A 93 -2.18 8.98 1.16
CA ARG A 93 -1.90 9.97 0.11
C ARG A 93 -1.89 9.33 -1.27
N HIS A 94 -2.10 10.15 -2.30
CA HIS A 94 -2.06 9.69 -3.69
C HIS A 94 -0.74 8.96 -4.01
N HIS A 95 -0.84 7.73 -4.50
CA HIS A 95 0.29 6.85 -4.84
C HIS A 95 1.30 6.65 -3.70
N GLN A 96 0.86 6.75 -2.45
CA GLN A 96 1.76 6.79 -1.30
C GLN A 96 2.70 5.60 -1.24
N ILE A 97 2.19 4.36 -1.29
CA ILE A 97 3.03 3.15 -1.21
C ILE A 97 4.03 3.12 -2.36
N ARG A 98 3.53 3.36 -3.58
CA ARG A 98 4.35 3.37 -4.79
C ARG A 98 5.50 4.37 -4.69
N CYS A 99 5.17 5.59 -4.27
CA CYS A 99 6.11 6.71 -4.15
C CYS A 99 7.14 6.48 -3.04
N GLN A 100 6.69 6.08 -1.85
CA GLN A 100 7.58 5.90 -0.70
C GLN A 100 8.49 4.68 -0.86
N LEU A 101 8.01 3.56 -1.40
CA LEU A 101 8.87 2.40 -1.67
C LEU A 101 9.92 2.73 -2.74
N ALA A 102 9.54 3.47 -3.79
CA ALA A 102 10.50 3.91 -4.79
C ALA A 102 11.57 4.85 -4.19
N LYS A 103 11.15 5.77 -3.32
CA LYS A 103 12.07 6.68 -2.61
C LYS A 103 13.07 5.90 -1.74
N MET A 104 12.65 4.81 -1.14
CA MET A 104 13.50 3.90 -0.36
C MET A 104 14.48 3.11 -1.24
N GLY A 105 14.33 3.13 -2.55
CA GLY A 105 15.13 2.35 -3.49
C GLY A 105 14.53 1.00 -3.87
N CYS A 106 13.28 0.74 -3.51
CA CYS A 106 12.59 -0.52 -3.74
C CYS A 106 11.27 -0.31 -4.50
N PRO A 107 11.30 0.12 -5.79
CA PRO A 107 10.08 0.29 -6.55
C PRO A 107 9.32 -1.03 -6.65
N ILE A 108 8.00 -0.94 -6.65
CA ILE A 108 7.11 -2.10 -6.77
C ILE A 108 7.32 -2.78 -8.13
N LYS A 109 7.37 -4.11 -8.13
CA LYS A 109 7.49 -4.89 -9.37
C LYS A 109 6.39 -4.49 -10.37
N GLY A 110 6.80 -4.15 -11.59
CA GLY A 110 5.90 -3.73 -12.67
C GLY A 110 5.60 -2.23 -12.69
N ASP A 111 6.06 -1.46 -11.71
CA ASP A 111 5.73 -0.05 -11.59
C ASP A 111 6.73 0.84 -12.34
N LEU A 112 6.53 0.96 -13.66
CA LEU A 112 7.39 1.76 -14.53
C LEU A 112 7.37 3.24 -14.15
N LYS A 113 6.21 3.75 -13.76
CA LYS A 113 6.05 5.17 -13.39
C LYS A 113 7.00 5.58 -12.25
N TYR A 114 7.27 4.66 -11.33
CA TYR A 114 8.12 4.91 -10.16
C TYR A 114 9.48 4.21 -10.24
N GLY A 115 9.85 3.75 -11.44
CA GLY A 115 11.24 3.36 -11.71
C GLY A 115 11.53 1.88 -11.80
N PHE A 116 10.54 1.00 -11.71
CA PHE A 116 10.77 -0.41 -11.99
C PHE A 116 11.05 -0.60 -13.49
N PRO A 117 12.09 -1.36 -13.88
CA PRO A 117 12.55 -1.36 -15.28
C PRO A 117 11.70 -2.15 -16.25
N ARG A 118 10.77 -3.00 -15.77
CA ARG A 118 9.99 -3.89 -16.64
C ARG A 118 8.53 -3.94 -16.18
N SER A 119 7.61 -3.90 -17.15
CA SER A 119 6.17 -4.07 -16.87
C SER A 119 5.84 -5.52 -16.54
N ASN A 120 4.77 -5.72 -15.78
CA ASN A 120 4.19 -7.05 -15.61
C ASN A 120 3.45 -7.46 -16.89
N PRO A 121 3.30 -8.78 -17.17
CA PRO A 121 2.58 -9.25 -18.36
C PRO A 121 1.14 -8.74 -18.48
N ASP A 122 0.46 -8.52 -17.33
CA ASP A 122 -0.91 -7.99 -17.30
C ASP A 122 -1.00 -6.46 -17.33
N GLY A 123 0.16 -5.79 -17.37
CA GLY A 123 0.23 -4.33 -17.34
C GLY A 123 -0.01 -3.70 -15.96
N GLY A 124 -0.32 -4.49 -14.95
CA GLY A 124 -0.52 -4.02 -13.58
C GLY A 124 0.77 -3.93 -12.78
N ILE A 125 0.65 -3.54 -11.51
CA ILE A 125 1.76 -3.51 -10.57
C ILE A 125 1.52 -4.55 -9.47
N SER A 126 2.59 -5.06 -8.86
CA SER A 126 2.50 -6.10 -7.83
C SER A 126 2.20 -5.49 -6.45
N LEU A 127 1.07 -4.80 -6.37
CA LEU A 127 0.52 -4.18 -5.17
C LEU A 127 -0.90 -4.69 -4.95
N HIS A 128 -1.17 -5.22 -3.76
CA HIS A 128 -2.43 -5.89 -3.44
C HIS A 128 -3.00 -5.35 -2.13
N SER A 129 -4.25 -4.89 -2.16
CA SER A 129 -4.99 -4.55 -0.94
C SER A 129 -5.42 -5.85 -0.27
N ARG A 130 -4.61 -6.34 0.67
CA ARG A 130 -4.72 -7.67 1.27
C ARG A 130 -5.87 -7.78 2.25
N SER A 131 -6.00 -6.82 3.17
CA SER A 131 -7.01 -6.91 4.22
C SER A 131 -7.51 -5.55 4.69
N ALA A 132 -8.70 -5.55 5.27
CA ALA A 132 -9.27 -4.41 5.97
C ALA A 132 -9.93 -4.88 7.25
N GLU A 133 -9.69 -4.16 8.35
CA GLU A 133 -10.28 -4.42 9.66
C GLU A 133 -10.88 -3.13 10.19
N PHE A 134 -12.12 -3.20 10.64
CA PHE A 134 -12.82 -2.04 11.20
C PHE A 134 -14.03 -2.49 12.02
N ILE A 135 -14.62 -1.56 12.77
CA ILE A 135 -15.88 -1.77 13.47
C ILE A 135 -17.00 -1.27 12.55
N HIS A 136 -17.98 -2.12 12.27
CA HIS A 136 -19.09 -1.76 11.39
C HIS A 136 -19.81 -0.50 11.94
N PRO A 137 -20.03 0.53 11.11
CA PRO A 137 -20.51 1.83 11.59
C PRO A 137 -21.95 1.80 12.13
N VAL A 138 -22.73 0.78 11.83
CA VAL A 138 -24.11 0.63 12.31
C VAL A 138 -24.23 -0.46 13.35
N SER A 139 -23.86 -1.72 13.00
CA SER A 139 -24.00 -2.87 13.92
C SER A 139 -23.00 -2.87 15.07
N LYS A 140 -21.91 -2.08 14.96
CA LYS A 140 -20.83 -2.00 15.94
C LYS A 140 -20.08 -3.34 16.14
N GLN A 141 -20.23 -4.26 15.21
CA GLN A 141 -19.51 -5.53 15.22
C GLN A 141 -18.16 -5.40 14.50
N PRO A 142 -17.12 -6.12 14.97
CA PRO A 142 -15.85 -6.18 14.25
C PRO A 142 -16.03 -6.79 12.86
N VAL A 143 -15.40 -6.19 11.85
CA VAL A 143 -15.36 -6.70 10.49
C VAL A 143 -13.90 -6.91 10.10
N SER A 144 -13.58 -8.12 9.62
CA SER A 144 -12.26 -8.45 9.10
C SER A 144 -12.43 -9.10 7.73
N ILE A 145 -11.83 -8.50 6.72
CA ILE A 145 -11.92 -8.98 5.34
C ILE A 145 -10.50 -9.21 4.82
N VAL A 146 -10.28 -10.41 4.29
CA VAL A 146 -9.00 -10.78 3.67
C VAL A 146 -9.27 -11.18 2.22
N ALA A 147 -8.63 -10.49 1.27
CA ALA A 147 -8.71 -10.86 -0.14
C ALA A 147 -7.62 -11.88 -0.47
N PRO A 148 -7.93 -12.92 -1.26
CA PRO A 148 -6.89 -13.83 -1.74
C PRO A 148 -5.89 -13.08 -2.62
N VAL A 149 -4.65 -13.59 -2.67
CA VAL A 149 -3.63 -13.02 -3.55
C VAL A 149 -4.07 -13.14 -5.02
N PRO A 150 -3.56 -12.26 -5.91
CA PRO A 150 -3.81 -12.40 -7.33
C PRO A 150 -3.42 -13.79 -7.86
N ALA A 151 -4.14 -14.26 -8.91
CA ALA A 151 -3.92 -15.58 -9.50
C ALA A 151 -2.67 -15.61 -10.38
N ASP A 152 -1.54 -15.39 -9.77
CA ASP A 152 -0.21 -15.27 -10.37
C ASP A 152 0.74 -16.20 -9.62
N SER A 153 1.60 -16.90 -10.35
CA SER A 153 2.49 -17.90 -9.73
C SER A 153 3.45 -17.29 -8.70
N LEU A 154 3.94 -16.09 -8.95
CA LEU A 154 4.83 -15.41 -8.01
C LEU A 154 4.09 -15.04 -6.72
N TRP A 155 2.88 -14.48 -6.82
CA TRP A 155 2.06 -14.17 -5.65
C TRP A 155 1.78 -15.40 -4.80
N LYS A 156 1.42 -16.51 -5.44
CA LYS A 156 1.15 -17.78 -4.73
C LYS A 156 2.40 -18.32 -4.06
N ALA A 157 3.54 -18.27 -4.75
CA ALA A 157 4.82 -18.71 -4.19
C ALA A 157 5.21 -17.85 -2.98
N MET A 158 5.08 -16.53 -3.08
CA MET A 158 5.42 -15.62 -1.99
C MET A 158 4.51 -15.81 -0.77
N GLU A 159 3.21 -16.04 -1.00
CA GLU A 159 2.27 -16.32 0.09
C GLU A 159 2.65 -17.58 0.85
N GLN A 160 3.09 -18.64 0.15
CA GLN A 160 3.52 -19.90 0.78
C GLN A 160 4.82 -19.75 1.57
N MET A 161 5.69 -18.81 1.17
CA MET A 161 6.95 -18.53 1.86
C MET A 161 6.79 -17.55 3.03
N LYS A 162 5.60 -17.03 3.26
CA LYS A 162 5.34 -16.06 4.33
C LYS A 162 5.65 -16.66 5.70
N ARG A 163 6.31 -15.90 6.51
CA ARG A 163 6.66 -16.22 7.89
C ARG A 163 5.66 -15.64 8.88
#